data_f5b4a7fae038001214bda20669db8e4b
#
_entry.id   f5b4a7fae038001214bda20669db8e4b
#
_cell.length_a   1.000
_cell.length_b   1.000
_cell.length_c   1.000
_cell.angle_alpha   90.00
_cell.angle_beta   90.00
_cell.angle_gamma   90.00
#
_symmetry.space_group_name_H-M   'P 1'
#
loop_
_entity.id
_entity.type
_entity.pdbx_description
1 polymer ?
#
loop_
_entity_poly.entity_id
_entity_poly.type
_entity_poly.pdbx_seq_one_letter_code
_entity_poly.pdbx_strand_id
1 'polypeptide(L)'
;AGAAPRRAESPARVPVGRILRSRGVPAGIFISLAVLSATDILTAYLPVVGEHRGIAPATVGLLLSLRAAATIACRLVMTPMLRVLGRTALLTTTCLLAGVLCAGIALPVPVAALAVMLAVLGFCLGVGQPLSMTTVVRAAPPEARSTALALRLTGNRLGQVAAPASAGLIAGVAGTAAPFVMLGVLLLAAAGLGARGDRPREDGPAPAAVPAPRWRPADRNRA
;
A
#
# COMPACT_ATOMS: atom_id res chain seq x y z
N ALA A 1 8.24 52.52 12.95
CA ALA A 1 7.04 51.93 12.34
C ALA A 1 7.32 50.46 12.10
N GLY A 2 6.91 49.58 13.07
CA GLY A 2 7.07 48.14 12.99
C GLY A 2 5.99 47.54 12.11
N ALA A 3 6.39 46.85 11.04
CA ALA A 3 5.49 46.07 10.23
C ALA A 3 4.95 44.90 11.06
N ALA A 4 3.63 44.85 11.28
CA ALA A 4 2.97 43.74 11.94
C ALA A 4 3.24 42.43 11.15
N PRO A 5 3.55 41.32 11.83
CA PRO A 5 3.75 40.03 11.14
C PRO A 5 2.45 39.67 10.43
N ARG A 6 2.50 39.46 9.10
CA ARG A 6 1.39 38.91 8.32
C ARG A 6 1.00 37.59 8.98
N ARG A 7 -0.21 37.54 9.56
CA ARG A 7 -0.84 36.29 9.96
C ARG A 7 -0.83 35.37 8.75
N ALA A 8 -0.09 34.26 8.86
CA ALA A 8 -0.16 33.18 7.88
C ALA A 8 -1.63 32.75 7.82
N GLU A 9 -2.29 32.98 6.68
CA GLU A 9 -3.64 32.47 6.42
C GLU A 9 -3.60 30.97 6.63
N SER A 10 -4.38 30.49 7.60
CA SER A 10 -4.52 29.05 7.83
C SER A 10 -5.01 28.42 6.55
N PRO A 11 -4.32 27.39 6.01
CA PRO A 11 -4.71 26.78 4.74
C PRO A 11 -6.16 26.32 4.85
N ALA A 12 -6.99 26.71 3.89
CA ALA A 12 -8.40 26.37 3.85
C ALA A 12 -8.59 24.87 4.04
N ARG A 13 -9.26 24.46 5.11
CA ARG A 13 -9.48 23.07 5.45
C ARG A 13 -10.35 22.42 4.37
N VAL A 14 -9.75 21.61 3.51
CA VAL A 14 -10.49 20.84 2.51
C VAL A 14 -11.34 19.79 3.26
N PRO A 15 -12.67 19.75 3.07
CA PRO A 15 -13.52 18.82 3.78
C PRO A 15 -13.16 17.37 3.43
N VAL A 16 -13.09 16.50 4.44
CA VAL A 16 -12.69 15.08 4.34
C VAL A 16 -13.48 14.34 3.26
N GLY A 17 -14.77 14.62 3.13
CA GLY A 17 -15.61 14.01 2.10
C GLY A 17 -15.16 14.32 0.66
N ARG A 18 -14.58 15.50 0.41
CA ARG A 18 -14.04 15.85 -0.90
C ARG A 18 -12.76 15.06 -1.18
N ILE A 19 -11.93 14.86 -0.17
CA ILE A 19 -10.68 14.08 -0.29
C ILE A 19 -10.99 12.62 -0.57
N LEU A 20 -11.94 12.02 0.14
CA LEU A 20 -12.40 10.65 -0.08
C LEU A 20 -13.10 10.45 -1.43
N ARG A 21 -13.66 11.51 -2.03
CA ARG A 21 -14.22 11.46 -3.38
C ARG A 21 -13.18 11.72 -4.48
N SER A 22 -11.96 12.12 -4.11
CA SER A 22 -10.88 12.28 -5.10
C SER A 22 -10.51 10.94 -5.71
N ARG A 23 -10.48 10.86 -7.05
CA ARG A 23 -10.14 9.62 -7.78
C ARG A 23 -8.74 9.14 -7.36
N GLY A 24 -8.66 7.88 -6.91
CA GLY A 24 -7.42 7.21 -6.51
C GLY A 24 -7.10 7.26 -5.01
N VAL A 25 -7.62 8.23 -4.23
CA VAL A 25 -7.39 8.29 -2.78
C VAL A 25 -8.00 7.09 -2.06
N PRO A 26 -9.30 6.76 -2.22
CA PRO A 26 -9.88 5.60 -1.55
C PRO A 26 -9.24 4.28 -2.00
N ALA A 27 -8.91 4.15 -3.29
CA ALA A 27 -8.20 2.98 -3.79
C ALA A 27 -6.82 2.82 -3.13
N GLY A 28 -6.04 3.90 -3.03
CA GLY A 28 -4.74 3.89 -2.36
C GLY A 28 -4.83 3.57 -0.88
N ILE A 29 -5.85 4.07 -0.17
CA ILE A 29 -6.11 3.75 1.24
C ILE A 29 -6.47 2.26 1.38
N PHE A 30 -7.37 1.75 0.53
CA PHE A 30 -7.77 0.35 0.56
C PHE A 30 -6.59 -0.61 0.26
N ILE A 31 -5.77 -0.30 -0.76
CA ILE A 31 -4.56 -1.08 -1.07
C ILE A 31 -3.60 -1.09 0.12
N SER A 32 -3.40 0.08 0.77
CA SER A 32 -2.55 0.18 1.96
C SER A 32 -3.05 -0.69 3.10
N LEU A 33 -4.37 -0.65 3.37
CA LEU A 33 -5.03 -1.47 4.38
C LEU A 33 -4.88 -2.95 4.06
N ALA A 34 -5.16 -3.37 2.81
CA ALA A 34 -5.06 -4.76 2.39
C ALA A 34 -3.65 -5.33 2.57
N VAL A 35 -2.62 -4.58 2.13
CA VAL A 35 -1.21 -4.98 2.27
C VAL A 35 -0.78 -5.08 3.74
N LEU A 36 -1.20 -4.13 4.57
CA LEU A 36 -0.88 -4.15 5.99
C LEU A 36 -1.57 -5.30 6.72
N SER A 37 -2.88 -5.47 6.50
CA SER A 37 -3.65 -6.58 7.05
C SER A 37 -3.08 -7.94 6.65
N ALA A 38 -2.63 -8.08 5.39
CA ALA A 38 -1.97 -9.30 4.95
C ALA A 38 -0.68 -9.58 5.74
N THR A 39 0.12 -8.54 6.00
CA THR A 39 1.35 -8.67 6.78
C THR A 39 1.06 -9.11 8.22
N ASP A 40 0.07 -8.49 8.86
CA ASP A 40 -0.28 -8.74 10.26
C ASP A 40 -0.91 -10.14 10.44
N ILE A 41 -1.85 -10.50 9.58
CA ILE A 41 -2.53 -11.81 9.64
C ILE A 41 -1.56 -12.94 9.31
N LEU A 42 -0.70 -12.79 8.28
CA LEU A 42 0.34 -13.79 7.99
C LEU A 42 1.24 -14.04 9.21
N THR A 43 1.63 -12.99 9.91
CA THR A 43 2.48 -13.11 11.08
C THR A 43 1.75 -13.79 12.24
N ALA A 44 0.46 -13.51 12.43
CA ALA A 44 -0.33 -14.06 13.53
C ALA A 44 -0.81 -15.49 13.26
N TYR A 45 -1.24 -15.80 12.04
CA TYR A 45 -1.88 -17.08 11.71
C TYR A 45 -0.95 -18.13 11.14
N LEU A 46 0.22 -17.77 10.61
CA LEU A 46 1.17 -18.77 10.10
C LEU A 46 1.65 -19.75 11.18
N PRO A 47 1.93 -19.32 12.44
CA PRO A 47 2.23 -20.27 13.53
C PRO A 47 1.08 -21.24 13.80
N VAL A 48 -0.16 -20.76 13.82
CA VAL A 48 -1.36 -21.58 14.07
C VAL A 48 -1.52 -22.64 12.98
N VAL A 49 -1.39 -22.25 11.71
CA VAL A 49 -1.46 -23.20 10.59
C VAL A 49 -0.26 -24.15 10.60
N GLY A 50 0.92 -23.67 11.00
CA GLY A 50 2.11 -24.49 11.16
C GLY A 50 1.91 -25.60 12.20
N GLU A 51 1.35 -25.26 13.36
CA GLU A 51 1.00 -26.21 14.40
C GLU A 51 0.01 -27.27 13.91
N HIS A 52 -1.09 -26.85 13.26
CA HIS A 52 -2.07 -27.77 12.67
C HIS A 52 -1.48 -28.71 11.60
N ARG A 53 -0.41 -28.29 10.92
CA ARG A 53 0.29 -29.08 9.89
C ARG A 53 1.47 -29.88 10.45
N GLY A 54 1.71 -29.84 11.76
CA GLY A 54 2.84 -30.52 12.40
C GLY A 54 4.21 -29.93 12.04
N ILE A 55 4.26 -28.67 11.61
CA ILE A 55 5.51 -27.98 11.30
C ILE A 55 6.15 -27.47 12.60
N ALA A 56 7.41 -27.82 12.83
CA ALA A 56 8.13 -27.39 14.03
C ALA A 56 8.13 -25.86 14.18
N PRO A 57 7.93 -25.33 15.40
CA PRO A 57 7.90 -23.87 15.65
C PRO A 57 9.16 -23.14 15.16
N ALA A 58 10.33 -23.76 15.26
CA ALA A 58 11.57 -23.21 14.73
C ALA A 58 11.52 -23.00 13.21
N THR A 59 10.93 -23.97 12.47
CA THR A 59 10.73 -23.85 11.01
C THR A 59 9.76 -22.72 10.66
N VAL A 60 8.68 -22.54 11.42
CA VAL A 60 7.75 -21.43 11.24
C VAL A 60 8.46 -20.10 11.46
N GLY A 61 9.32 -20.00 12.50
CA GLY A 61 10.15 -18.82 12.75
C GLY A 61 11.09 -18.51 11.57
N LEU A 62 11.75 -19.54 11.00
CA LEU A 62 12.60 -19.38 9.82
C LEU A 62 11.79 -18.90 8.59
N LEU A 63 10.59 -19.44 8.38
CA LEU A 63 9.70 -19.01 7.29
C LEU A 63 9.29 -17.54 7.42
N LEU A 64 8.95 -17.10 8.62
CA LEU A 64 8.64 -15.68 8.89
C LEU A 64 9.88 -14.78 8.70
N SER A 65 11.05 -15.24 9.12
CA SER A 65 12.32 -14.53 8.91
C SER A 65 12.67 -14.42 7.42
N LEU A 66 12.47 -15.47 6.65
CA LEU A 66 12.66 -15.50 5.19
C LEU A 66 11.72 -14.48 4.51
N ARG A 67 10.44 -14.46 4.90
CA ARG A 67 9.48 -13.47 4.42
C ARG A 67 9.94 -12.04 4.73
N ALA A 68 10.40 -11.78 5.96
CA ALA A 68 10.88 -10.47 6.38
C ALA A 68 12.14 -10.06 5.61
N ALA A 69 13.09 -10.97 5.42
CA ALA A 69 14.29 -10.74 4.61
C ALA A 69 13.94 -10.39 3.16
N ALA A 70 12.99 -11.11 2.55
CA ALA A 70 12.51 -10.81 1.21
C ALA A 70 11.85 -9.42 1.12
N THR A 71 11.13 -8.98 2.15
CA THR A 71 10.56 -7.63 2.26
C THR A 71 11.65 -6.56 2.28
N ILE A 72 12.77 -6.81 2.95
CA ILE A 72 13.92 -5.90 2.97
C ILE A 72 14.62 -5.91 1.61
N ALA A 73 14.89 -7.08 1.05
CA ALA A 73 15.53 -7.24 -0.27
C ALA A 73 14.75 -6.52 -1.38
N CYS A 74 13.43 -6.57 -1.34
CA CYS A 74 12.56 -5.85 -2.27
C CYS A 74 12.87 -4.34 -2.30
N ARG A 75 13.14 -3.73 -1.16
CA ARG A 75 13.41 -2.29 -1.07
C ARG A 75 14.69 -1.88 -1.79
N LEU A 76 15.69 -2.78 -1.85
CA LEU A 76 16.95 -2.55 -2.57
C LEU A 76 16.75 -2.50 -4.08
N VAL A 77 15.84 -3.33 -4.61
CA VAL A 77 15.58 -3.42 -6.05
C VAL A 77 14.35 -2.63 -6.52
N MET A 78 13.66 -1.94 -5.60
CA MET A 78 12.43 -1.22 -5.91
C MET A 78 12.63 -0.10 -6.94
N THR A 79 13.76 0.63 -6.87
CA THR A 79 14.04 1.74 -7.79
C THR A 79 14.15 1.30 -9.25
N PRO A 80 14.95 0.28 -9.61
CA PRO A 80 15.01 -0.21 -10.98
C PRO A 80 13.66 -0.82 -11.43
N MET A 81 12.96 -1.54 -10.56
CA MET A 81 11.64 -2.09 -10.90
C MET A 81 10.61 -1.00 -11.25
N LEU A 82 10.61 0.11 -10.50
CA LEU A 82 9.75 1.25 -10.80
C LEU A 82 10.05 1.90 -12.14
N ARG A 83 11.32 1.90 -12.58
CA ARG A 83 11.73 2.44 -13.89
C ARG A 83 11.25 1.57 -15.05
N VAL A 84 11.27 0.25 -14.87
CA VAL A 84 10.95 -0.71 -15.94
C VAL A 84 9.45 -0.95 -16.06
N LEU A 85 8.77 -1.24 -14.94
CA LEU A 85 7.35 -1.63 -14.96
C LEU A 85 6.40 -0.44 -14.78
N GLY A 86 6.90 0.67 -14.25
CA GLY A 86 6.02 1.75 -13.82
C GLY A 86 5.31 1.43 -12.50
N ARG A 87 4.75 2.46 -11.89
CA ARG A 87 4.20 2.39 -10.53
C ARG A 87 2.93 1.53 -10.44
N THR A 88 1.99 1.78 -11.35
CA THR A 88 0.67 1.14 -11.30
C THR A 88 0.75 -0.32 -11.66
N ALA A 89 1.49 -0.65 -12.73
CA ALA A 89 1.70 -2.05 -13.11
C ALA A 89 2.39 -2.82 -11.98
N LEU A 90 3.43 -2.24 -11.38
CA LEU A 90 4.14 -2.86 -10.26
C LEU A 90 3.22 -3.10 -9.05
N LEU A 91 2.39 -2.11 -8.68
CA LEU A 91 1.47 -2.23 -7.56
C LEU A 91 0.39 -3.28 -7.84
N THR A 92 -0.18 -3.26 -9.04
CA THR A 92 -1.25 -4.20 -9.44
C THR A 92 -0.73 -5.63 -9.53
N THR A 93 0.43 -5.85 -10.18
CA THR A 93 1.02 -7.19 -10.31
C THR A 93 1.45 -7.77 -8.97
N THR A 94 2.04 -6.96 -8.09
CA THR A 94 2.43 -7.42 -6.75
C THR A 94 1.22 -7.73 -5.87
N CYS A 95 0.13 -6.95 -5.93
CA CYS A 95 -1.11 -7.25 -5.22
C CYS A 95 -1.80 -8.51 -5.77
N LEU A 96 -1.82 -8.68 -7.10
CA LEU A 96 -2.37 -9.87 -7.75
C LEU A 96 -1.61 -11.12 -7.33
N LEU A 97 -0.29 -11.10 -7.46
CA LEU A 97 0.56 -12.23 -7.11
C LEU A 97 0.47 -12.55 -5.60
N ALA A 98 0.49 -11.52 -4.75
CA ALA A 98 0.32 -11.71 -3.32
C ALA A 98 -1.06 -12.32 -2.98
N GLY A 99 -2.12 -11.90 -3.66
CA GLY A 99 -3.47 -12.45 -3.48
C GLY A 99 -3.55 -13.92 -3.83
N VAL A 100 -2.99 -14.32 -4.97
CA VAL A 100 -2.91 -15.73 -5.40
C VAL A 100 -2.09 -16.56 -4.43
N LEU A 101 -0.93 -16.06 -3.99
CA LEU A 101 -0.07 -16.76 -3.04
C LEU A 101 -0.73 -16.90 -1.67
N CYS A 102 -1.43 -15.88 -1.17
CA CYS A 102 -2.18 -15.98 0.07
C CYS A 102 -3.25 -17.06 -0.02
N ALA A 103 -4.03 -17.13 -1.10
CA ALA A 103 -5.00 -18.19 -1.30
C ALA A 103 -4.31 -19.57 -1.39
N GLY A 104 -3.14 -19.64 -2.04
CA GLY A 104 -2.35 -20.88 -2.15
C GLY A 104 -1.82 -21.40 -0.81
N ILE A 105 -1.52 -20.54 0.16
CA ILE A 105 -1.09 -20.96 1.52
C ILE A 105 -2.21 -21.71 2.24
N ALA A 106 -3.47 -21.49 1.89
CA ALA A 106 -4.59 -22.27 2.45
C ALA A 106 -4.53 -23.75 2.07
N LEU A 107 -3.86 -24.12 0.99
CA LEU A 107 -3.70 -25.49 0.54
C LEU A 107 -2.60 -26.22 1.35
N PRO A 108 -2.69 -27.53 1.50
CA PRO A 108 -1.66 -28.34 2.15
C PRO A 108 -0.44 -28.50 1.22
N VAL A 109 0.44 -27.52 1.25
CA VAL A 109 1.69 -27.52 0.45
C VAL A 109 2.88 -27.95 1.30
N PRO A 110 3.92 -28.57 0.69
CA PRO A 110 5.14 -28.96 1.40
C PRO A 110 5.88 -27.69 1.90
N VAL A 111 6.66 -27.84 2.98
CA VAL A 111 7.38 -26.72 3.64
C VAL A 111 8.28 -25.96 2.66
N ALA A 112 8.94 -26.65 1.72
CA ALA A 112 9.77 -26.02 0.71
C ALA A 112 8.96 -25.08 -0.21
N ALA A 113 7.78 -25.51 -0.67
CA ALA A 113 6.89 -24.66 -1.46
C ALA A 113 6.37 -23.48 -0.63
N LEU A 114 6.02 -23.71 0.64
CA LEU A 114 5.61 -22.67 1.57
C LEU A 114 6.71 -21.60 1.75
N ALA A 115 7.98 -22.03 1.84
CA ALA A 115 9.12 -21.11 1.93
C ALA A 115 9.23 -20.22 0.69
N VAL A 116 9.14 -20.78 -0.50
CA VAL A 116 9.17 -20.01 -1.76
C VAL A 116 7.98 -19.04 -1.82
N MET A 117 6.78 -19.53 -1.52
CA MET A 117 5.57 -18.68 -1.50
C MET A 117 5.70 -17.52 -0.53
N LEU A 118 6.22 -17.75 0.66
CA LEU A 118 6.42 -16.69 1.66
C LEU A 118 7.54 -15.70 1.29
N ALA A 119 8.60 -16.18 0.65
CA ALA A 119 9.64 -15.29 0.12
C ALA A 119 9.08 -14.35 -0.97
N VAL A 120 8.37 -14.91 -1.95
CA VAL A 120 7.73 -14.11 -3.01
C VAL A 120 6.67 -13.18 -2.44
N LEU A 121 5.87 -13.66 -1.50
CA LEU A 121 4.84 -12.87 -0.83
C LEU A 121 5.45 -11.71 -0.03
N GLY A 122 6.53 -11.96 0.73
CA GLY A 122 7.28 -10.93 1.43
C GLY A 122 7.81 -9.85 0.50
N PHE A 123 8.33 -10.26 -0.65
CA PHE A 123 8.77 -9.35 -1.70
C PHE A 123 7.60 -8.49 -2.22
N CYS A 124 6.47 -9.09 -2.57
CA CYS A 124 5.28 -8.38 -3.06
C CYS A 124 4.71 -7.39 -2.03
N LEU A 125 4.58 -7.81 -0.77
CA LEU A 125 4.08 -6.95 0.30
C LEU A 125 5.06 -5.82 0.63
N GLY A 126 6.38 -6.06 0.46
CA GLY A 126 7.42 -5.05 0.61
C GLY A 126 7.29 -3.87 -0.36
N VAL A 127 6.82 -4.13 -1.58
CA VAL A 127 6.52 -3.10 -2.59
C VAL A 127 5.25 -2.31 -2.22
N GLY A 128 4.23 -2.98 -1.71
CA GLY A 128 2.88 -2.44 -1.56
C GLY A 128 2.80 -1.22 -0.63
N GLN A 129 3.50 -1.22 0.49
CA GLN A 129 3.44 -0.13 1.47
C GLN A 129 3.95 1.22 0.94
N PRO A 130 5.18 1.33 0.40
CA PRO A 130 5.67 2.61 -0.11
C PRO A 130 4.93 3.07 -1.37
N LEU A 131 4.49 2.14 -2.23
CA LEU A 131 3.75 2.50 -3.43
C LEU A 131 2.34 3.02 -3.11
N SER A 132 1.61 2.38 -2.19
CA SER A 132 0.29 2.86 -1.76
C SER A 132 0.36 4.24 -1.13
N MET A 133 1.39 4.53 -0.32
CA MET A 133 1.62 5.85 0.25
C MET A 133 1.77 6.92 -0.85
N THR A 134 2.64 6.65 -1.81
CA THR A 134 2.87 7.60 -2.92
C THR A 134 1.65 7.75 -3.84
N THR A 135 0.83 6.70 -3.98
CA THR A 135 -0.43 6.76 -4.72
C THR A 135 -1.41 7.72 -4.05
N VAL A 136 -1.59 7.63 -2.74
CA VAL A 136 -2.45 8.53 -1.96
C VAL A 136 -1.98 9.98 -2.06
N VAL A 137 -0.67 10.22 -1.89
CA VAL A 137 -0.09 11.58 -1.96
C VAL A 137 -0.28 12.23 -3.33
N ARG A 138 -0.12 11.43 -4.41
CA ARG A 138 -0.28 11.94 -5.79
C ARG A 138 -1.74 12.16 -6.18
N ALA A 139 -2.65 11.34 -5.65
CA ALA A 139 -4.09 11.47 -5.91
C ALA A 139 -4.75 12.61 -5.12
N ALA A 140 -4.13 13.05 -4.03
CA ALA A 140 -4.66 14.13 -3.19
C ALA A 140 -4.26 15.52 -3.74
N PRO A 141 -5.16 16.53 -3.68
CA PRO A 141 -4.82 17.92 -3.94
C PRO A 141 -3.64 18.38 -3.06
N PRO A 142 -2.77 19.29 -3.54
CA PRO A 142 -1.59 19.73 -2.79
C PRO A 142 -1.90 20.20 -1.36
N GLU A 143 -3.00 20.92 -1.17
CA GLU A 143 -3.46 21.48 0.10
C GLU A 143 -4.01 20.42 1.05
N ALA A 144 -4.38 19.24 0.53
CA ALA A 144 -5.02 18.15 1.26
C ALA A 144 -4.12 16.91 1.48
N ARG A 145 -2.85 16.96 1.07
CA ARG A 145 -1.93 15.80 1.16
C ARG A 145 -1.72 15.30 2.58
N SER A 146 -1.57 16.21 3.54
CA SER A 146 -1.43 15.86 4.96
C SER A 146 -2.68 15.17 5.50
N THR A 147 -3.86 15.68 5.16
CA THR A 147 -5.14 15.08 5.56
C THR A 147 -5.36 13.72 4.89
N ALA A 148 -5.00 13.56 3.62
CA ALA A 148 -5.09 12.28 2.92
C ALA A 148 -4.15 11.22 3.54
N LEU A 149 -2.95 11.60 3.95
CA LEU A 149 -2.04 10.72 4.69
C LEU A 149 -2.58 10.36 6.09
N ALA A 150 -3.17 11.33 6.80
CA ALA A 150 -3.81 11.06 8.08
C ALA A 150 -4.96 10.06 7.93
N LEU A 151 -5.84 10.24 6.91
CA LEU A 151 -6.91 9.29 6.60
C LEU A 151 -6.39 7.90 6.26
N ARG A 152 -5.29 7.80 5.50
CA ARG A 152 -4.63 6.52 5.23
C ARG A 152 -4.15 5.85 6.51
N LEU A 153 -3.50 6.60 7.41
CA LEU A 153 -3.04 6.07 8.69
C LEU A 153 -4.20 5.62 9.57
N THR A 154 -5.26 6.41 9.65
CA THR A 154 -6.49 6.02 10.38
C THR A 154 -7.10 4.75 9.79
N GLY A 155 -7.23 4.66 8.47
CA GLY A 155 -7.69 3.46 7.78
C GLY A 155 -6.82 2.24 8.09
N ASN A 156 -5.49 2.39 8.08
CA ASN A 156 -4.57 1.34 8.45
C ASN A 156 -4.76 0.88 9.91
N ARG A 157 -4.94 1.80 10.86
CA ARG A 157 -5.19 1.45 12.28
C ARG A 157 -6.51 0.73 12.47
N LEU A 158 -7.55 1.17 11.79
CA LEU A 158 -8.84 0.45 11.77
C LEU A 158 -8.68 -0.96 11.17
N GLY A 159 -7.93 -1.08 10.08
CA GLY A 159 -7.62 -2.37 9.47
C GLY A 159 -6.85 -3.31 10.41
N GLN A 160 -5.89 -2.80 11.17
CA GLN A 160 -5.12 -3.59 12.14
C GLN A 160 -5.98 -4.17 13.28
N VAL A 161 -7.11 -3.57 13.58
CA VAL A 161 -8.09 -4.10 14.55
C VAL A 161 -9.12 -4.99 13.86
N ALA A 162 -9.71 -4.51 12.78
CA ALA A 162 -10.80 -5.19 12.10
C ALA A 162 -10.35 -6.48 11.38
N ALA A 163 -9.16 -6.48 10.78
CA ALA A 163 -8.69 -7.63 10.01
C ALA A 163 -8.37 -8.86 10.88
N PRO A 164 -7.65 -8.77 12.01
CA PRO A 164 -7.48 -9.91 12.91
C PRO A 164 -8.80 -10.38 13.53
N ALA A 165 -9.70 -9.45 13.89
CA ALA A 165 -11.01 -9.79 14.44
C ALA A 165 -11.86 -10.58 13.42
N SER A 166 -11.94 -10.10 12.17
CA SER A 166 -12.64 -10.82 11.10
C SER A 166 -11.97 -12.16 10.77
N ALA A 167 -10.64 -12.21 10.75
CA ALA A 167 -9.89 -13.44 10.54
C ALA A 167 -10.17 -14.47 11.63
N GLY A 168 -10.26 -14.04 12.91
CA GLY A 168 -10.62 -14.91 14.03
C GLY A 168 -12.01 -15.49 13.90
N LEU A 169 -13.01 -14.66 13.56
CA LEU A 169 -14.39 -15.10 13.33
C LEU A 169 -14.47 -16.11 12.18
N ILE A 170 -13.82 -15.82 11.06
CA ILE A 170 -13.79 -16.69 9.88
C ILE A 170 -13.06 -18.00 10.19
N ALA A 171 -11.94 -17.95 10.92
CA ALA A 171 -11.20 -19.14 11.34
C ALA A 171 -12.04 -20.07 12.24
N GLY A 172 -12.85 -19.49 13.13
CA GLY A 172 -13.75 -20.24 14.01
C GLY A 172 -14.86 -20.99 13.26
N VAL A 173 -15.33 -20.48 12.13
CA VAL A 173 -16.41 -21.07 11.34
C VAL A 173 -15.90 -21.96 10.21
N ALA A 174 -14.85 -21.51 9.50
CA ALA A 174 -14.37 -22.12 8.25
C ALA A 174 -12.95 -22.73 8.37
N GLY A 175 -12.40 -22.78 9.58
CA GLY A 175 -11.07 -23.37 9.84
C GLY A 175 -9.91 -22.40 9.68
N THR A 176 -8.74 -22.82 10.18
CA THR A 176 -7.53 -21.99 10.32
C THR A 176 -6.91 -21.53 8.99
N ALA A 177 -7.26 -22.18 7.88
CA ALA A 177 -6.80 -21.79 6.53
C ALA A 177 -7.65 -20.66 5.92
N ALA A 178 -8.87 -20.47 6.37
CA ALA A 178 -9.82 -19.50 5.80
C ALA A 178 -9.36 -18.02 5.85
N PRO A 179 -8.64 -17.54 6.88
CA PRO A 179 -8.05 -16.20 6.88
C PRO A 179 -7.13 -15.93 5.69
N PHE A 180 -6.41 -16.93 5.18
CA PHE A 180 -5.54 -16.76 4.02
C PHE A 180 -6.34 -16.59 2.72
N VAL A 181 -7.47 -17.27 2.59
CA VAL A 181 -8.40 -17.07 1.46
C VAL A 181 -8.99 -15.67 1.53
N MET A 182 -9.43 -15.23 2.70
CA MET A 182 -9.91 -13.85 2.91
C MET A 182 -8.87 -12.82 2.49
N LEU A 183 -7.61 -13.00 2.90
CA LEU A 183 -6.51 -12.13 2.47
C LEU A 183 -6.30 -12.17 0.95
N GLY A 184 -6.37 -13.35 0.36
CA GLY A 184 -6.30 -13.53 -1.09
C GLY A 184 -7.34 -12.67 -1.80
N VAL A 185 -8.60 -12.78 -1.40
CA VAL A 185 -9.71 -11.97 -1.95
C VAL A 185 -9.48 -10.47 -1.74
N LEU A 186 -9.04 -10.07 -0.55
CA LEU A 186 -8.77 -8.66 -0.22
C LEU A 186 -7.67 -8.07 -1.11
N LEU A 187 -6.58 -8.81 -1.33
CA LEU A 187 -5.46 -8.39 -2.18
C LEU A 187 -5.83 -8.40 -3.66
N LEU A 188 -6.63 -9.36 -4.13
CA LEU A 188 -7.14 -9.39 -5.49
C LEU A 188 -8.08 -8.21 -5.76
N ALA A 189 -8.95 -7.87 -4.80
CA ALA A 189 -9.78 -6.66 -4.88
C ALA A 189 -8.91 -5.38 -4.92
N ALA A 190 -7.83 -5.34 -4.12
CA ALA A 190 -6.87 -4.24 -4.15
C ALA A 190 -6.16 -4.12 -5.51
N ALA A 191 -5.78 -5.24 -6.14
CA ALA A 191 -5.21 -5.26 -7.48
C ALA A 191 -6.20 -4.73 -8.53
N GLY A 192 -7.46 -5.15 -8.46
CA GLY A 192 -8.52 -4.67 -9.35
C GLY A 192 -8.79 -3.16 -9.24
N LEU A 193 -8.74 -2.62 -8.02
CA LEU A 193 -8.86 -1.18 -7.78
C LEU A 193 -7.63 -0.42 -8.28
N GLY A 194 -6.43 -0.98 -8.10
CA GLY A 194 -5.19 -0.42 -8.63
C GLY A 194 -5.22 -0.29 -10.16
N ALA A 195 -5.64 -1.35 -10.85
CA ALA A 195 -5.75 -1.37 -12.31
C ALA A 195 -6.76 -0.36 -12.86
N ARG A 196 -7.88 -0.12 -12.15
CA ARG A 196 -8.90 0.86 -12.55
C ARG A 196 -8.45 2.30 -12.37
N GLY A 197 -7.52 2.55 -11.44
CA GLY A 197 -7.00 3.89 -11.16
C GLY A 197 -6.10 4.45 -12.27
N ASP A 198 -5.58 3.59 -13.15
CA ASP A 198 -4.59 3.93 -14.18
C ASP A 198 -5.16 4.03 -15.59
N ARG A 199 -6.49 4.05 -15.77
CA ARG A 199 -7.01 4.33 -17.10
C ARG A 199 -6.54 5.73 -17.49
N PRO A 200 -5.78 5.86 -18.62
CA PRO A 200 -5.35 7.16 -19.11
C PRO A 200 -6.57 8.08 -19.18
N ARG A 201 -6.38 9.32 -18.80
CA ARG A 201 -7.33 10.37 -19.14
C ARG A 201 -7.37 10.42 -20.66
N GLU A 202 -8.33 9.74 -21.26
CA GLU A 202 -8.83 10.20 -22.53
C GLU A 202 -9.45 11.57 -22.24
N ASP A 203 -8.92 12.55 -22.94
CA ASP A 203 -9.48 13.87 -23.12
C ASP A 203 -9.42 14.91 -21.98
N GLY A 204 -8.35 15.62 -22.02
CA GLY A 204 -8.29 17.03 -21.69
C GLY A 204 -7.09 17.64 -22.41
N PRO A 205 -7.23 18.76 -23.14
CA PRO A 205 -6.08 19.42 -23.71
C PRO A 205 -5.04 19.71 -22.66
N ALA A 206 -3.77 19.48 -23.02
CA ALA A 206 -2.64 19.74 -22.13
C ALA A 206 -2.84 21.12 -21.48
N PRO A 207 -2.68 21.25 -20.15
CA PRO A 207 -2.72 22.56 -19.52
C PRO A 207 -1.72 23.44 -20.25
N ALA A 208 -2.20 24.59 -20.75
CA ALA A 208 -1.38 25.57 -21.45
C ALA A 208 -0.10 25.78 -20.63
N ALA A 209 1.04 25.64 -21.29
CA ALA A 209 2.34 25.79 -20.66
C ALA A 209 2.34 27.13 -19.90
N VAL A 210 2.45 27.05 -18.57
CA VAL A 210 2.64 28.22 -17.73
C VAL A 210 3.92 28.90 -18.23
N PRO A 211 3.86 30.13 -18.76
CA PRO A 211 5.06 30.81 -19.24
C PRO A 211 6.05 30.89 -18.10
N ALA A 212 7.27 30.46 -18.37
CA ALA A 212 8.36 30.54 -17.40
C ALA A 212 8.46 31.93 -16.81
N PRO A 213 8.60 32.10 -15.50
CA PRO A 213 8.78 33.42 -14.90
C PRO A 213 9.99 34.07 -15.54
N ARG A 214 9.76 35.17 -16.26
CA ARG A 214 10.84 35.99 -16.82
C ARG A 214 11.61 36.61 -15.65
N TRP A 215 12.71 35.97 -15.31
CA TRP A 215 13.67 36.54 -14.38
C TRP A 215 14.22 37.84 -15.03
N ARG A 216 13.87 38.98 -14.46
CA ARG A 216 14.51 40.27 -14.80
C ARG A 216 15.71 40.40 -13.88
N PRO A 217 16.93 40.54 -14.40
CA PRO A 217 18.06 40.91 -13.56
C PRO A 217 17.74 42.28 -12.94
N ALA A 218 17.88 42.40 -11.62
CA ALA A 218 17.79 43.66 -10.93
C ALA A 218 18.91 44.58 -11.46
N ASP A 219 18.55 45.72 -11.97
CA ASP A 219 19.46 46.79 -12.38
C ASP A 219 20.45 47.11 -11.24
N ARG A 220 21.67 46.56 -11.36
CA ARG A 220 22.80 47.10 -10.61
C ARG A 220 23.26 48.35 -11.35
N ASN A 221 22.65 49.49 -11.09
CA ASN A 221 23.28 50.80 -11.30
C ASN A 221 22.35 51.87 -10.69
N ARG A 222 22.59 52.19 -9.44
CA ARG A 222 22.50 53.56 -8.93
C ARG A 222 23.61 53.74 -7.91
N ALA A 223 24.66 54.38 -8.41
CA ALA A 223 25.66 55.03 -7.59
C ALA A 223 25.04 56.18 -6.78
#